data_3c26c12970acd2926507a9f3e8263d0b
#
_entry.id   3c26c12970acd2926507a9f3e8263d0b
#
_cell.length_a   1.000
_cell.length_b   1.000
_cell.length_c   1.000
_cell.angle_alpha   90.00
_cell.angle_beta   90.00
_cell.angle_gamma   90.00
#
_symmetry.space_group_name_H-M   'P 1'
#
loop_
_entity.id
_entity.type
_entity.pdbx_description
1 polymer ?
#
loop_
_entity_poly.entity_id
_entity_poly.type
_entity_poly.pdbx_seq_one_letter_code
_entity_poly.pdbx_strand_id
1 'polypeptide(L)'
;MRILAAFDKFKGSFSASEACSIVERVAEEISPDAEVISCPLTDGGEGFVAILTSQYQGELVKIKAKDCLGCLKWATLGIVPIDQLKVDLRTFLNLPATGKLAIIEMASVCGLSDLDPSQRDPWNTTTLGVGDLLLFAKEQGVDAILLGIGGSSTNDAGMGALCTLGLSLRDSSGLSIDHPSPNTWRDIETIDISNLESLPPLIVACDVDNPLLGKNGATYQYAPQKGLSTAQIPDLEKAMNRLVVQLERPFPQAPVLAQSSGAGAAGGIGFGLSLVGKVRLVHGFDLVSKWVGLKEELLKADLVFTGEGRFDDTSWSGKGPFELLSMAKMADKKAFLLCGSCDPNSKEKSLQEFPDHEIISIANDSWELAKNIELGTELFRNACRNLLQSLKYGNSPECPIVKQARFKRIRRLKKLLRPLPRRSNIHRYPVLKWFADTAYKKSFLWSFKGAPIQSALFWGIWISMLPIVGIQMMVVFFVSLLVRANLPLIVALQWISNPFTMGPIYFADYKIGMTMFKLLGINYPQNKLLSAQYDWSEFSFKEVFKLIDTFPPMMLGGSVLGVFFGVFTVFLYKILSKFYKN
;
A
#
# COMPACT_ATOMS: atom_id res chain seq x y z
N MET A 1 -1.02 -21.97 21.37
CA MET A 1 -1.79 -21.02 20.53
C MET A 1 -1.48 -21.32 19.08
N ARG A 2 -2.50 -21.65 18.29
CA ARG A 2 -2.35 -21.91 16.85
C ARG A 2 -2.82 -20.69 16.05
N ILE A 3 -1.96 -20.18 15.19
CA ILE A 3 -2.22 -19.00 14.34
C ILE A 3 -2.27 -19.46 12.89
N LEU A 4 -3.38 -19.26 12.22
CA LEU A 4 -3.48 -19.42 10.78
C LEU A 4 -3.01 -18.10 10.12
N ALA A 5 -1.91 -18.15 9.38
CA ALA A 5 -1.40 -17.02 8.58
C ALA A 5 -1.74 -17.27 7.10
N ALA A 6 -2.69 -16.50 6.57
CA ALA A 6 -3.18 -16.68 5.21
C ALA A 6 -3.38 -15.31 4.55
N PHE A 7 -2.38 -14.87 3.81
CA PHE A 7 -2.30 -13.55 3.19
C PHE A 7 -2.31 -13.65 1.67
N ASP A 8 -2.88 -12.65 1.01
CA ASP A 8 -2.60 -12.37 -0.39
C ASP A 8 -1.34 -11.49 -0.52
N LYS A 9 -0.84 -11.30 -1.72
CA LYS A 9 0.34 -10.47 -2.01
C LYS A 9 0.14 -9.01 -1.64
N PHE A 10 1.21 -8.38 -1.16
CA PHE A 10 1.29 -6.93 -0.97
C PHE A 10 1.96 -6.31 -2.20
N LYS A 11 1.14 -6.03 -3.21
CA LYS A 11 1.57 -5.65 -4.55
C LYS A 11 2.68 -4.60 -4.55
N GLY A 12 3.79 -4.91 -5.22
CA GLY A 12 4.97 -4.05 -5.32
C GLY A 12 5.87 -4.03 -4.08
N SER A 13 5.55 -4.80 -3.01
CA SER A 13 6.34 -4.84 -1.77
C SER A 13 6.84 -6.25 -1.42
N PHE A 14 5.95 -7.19 -1.14
CA PHE A 14 6.32 -8.57 -0.80
C PHE A 14 5.19 -9.56 -1.16
N SER A 15 5.57 -10.82 -1.35
CA SER A 15 4.68 -11.91 -1.74
C SER A 15 3.80 -12.41 -0.57
N ALA A 16 2.77 -13.18 -0.90
CA ALA A 16 1.91 -13.86 0.06
C ALA A 16 2.70 -14.82 0.98
N SER A 17 3.63 -15.59 0.42
CA SER A 17 4.49 -16.50 1.17
C SER A 17 5.44 -15.76 2.12
N GLU A 18 6.00 -14.62 1.68
CA GLU A 18 6.82 -13.77 2.54
C GLU A 18 6.01 -13.17 3.70
N ALA A 19 4.75 -12.77 3.47
CA ALA A 19 3.86 -12.30 4.54
C ALA A 19 3.67 -13.37 5.61
N CYS A 20 3.33 -14.60 5.21
CA CYS A 20 3.19 -15.73 6.13
C CYS A 20 4.50 -16.02 6.90
N SER A 21 5.65 -16.02 6.21
CA SER A 21 6.97 -16.25 6.83
C SER A 21 7.39 -15.15 7.81
N ILE A 22 6.93 -13.90 7.60
CA ILE A 22 7.15 -12.81 8.55
C ILE A 22 6.35 -13.06 9.83
N VAL A 23 5.08 -13.48 9.72
CA VAL A 23 4.26 -13.81 10.90
C VAL A 23 4.90 -14.94 11.69
N GLU A 24 5.37 -16.00 11.02
CA GLU A 24 6.04 -17.15 11.63
C GLU A 24 7.27 -16.70 12.45
N ARG A 25 8.19 -15.98 11.82
CA ARG A 25 9.41 -15.45 12.49
C ARG A 25 9.10 -14.55 13.67
N VAL A 26 8.11 -13.67 13.54
CA VAL A 26 7.72 -12.76 14.62
C VAL A 26 7.03 -13.52 15.75
N ALA A 27 6.26 -14.57 15.43
CA ALA A 27 5.65 -15.44 16.44
C ALA A 27 6.72 -16.23 17.22
N GLU A 28 7.72 -16.78 16.56
CA GLU A 28 8.88 -17.43 17.20
C GLU A 28 9.61 -16.50 18.18
N GLU A 29 9.81 -15.22 17.79
CA GLU A 29 10.48 -14.22 18.63
C GLU A 29 9.67 -13.87 19.91
N ILE A 30 8.34 -13.79 19.79
CA ILE A 30 7.47 -13.25 20.86
C ILE A 30 6.82 -14.37 21.68
N SER A 31 6.40 -15.41 21.02
CA SER A 31 5.63 -16.54 21.59
C SER A 31 6.16 -17.87 21.03
N PRO A 32 7.33 -18.34 21.49
CA PRO A 32 7.95 -19.57 20.97
C PRO A 32 7.05 -20.82 21.04
N ASP A 33 6.05 -20.81 21.92
CA ASP A 33 5.06 -21.88 22.06
C ASP A 33 3.87 -21.73 21.08
N ALA A 34 3.85 -20.71 20.24
CA ALA A 34 2.81 -20.54 19.24
C ALA A 34 3.18 -21.33 17.97
N GLU A 35 2.23 -22.10 17.47
CA GLU A 35 2.32 -22.79 16.19
C GLU A 35 1.71 -21.89 15.12
N VAL A 36 2.48 -21.55 14.08
CA VAL A 36 1.98 -20.79 12.93
C VAL A 36 1.82 -21.73 11.75
N ILE A 37 0.62 -21.73 11.18
CA ILE A 37 0.30 -22.49 9.97
C ILE A 37 0.25 -21.50 8.81
N SER A 38 1.15 -21.68 7.85
CA SER A 38 1.27 -20.85 6.66
C SER A 38 0.39 -21.38 5.53
N CYS A 39 -0.60 -20.57 5.13
CA CYS A 39 -1.52 -20.86 4.02
C CYS A 39 -1.58 -19.64 3.08
N PRO A 40 -0.51 -19.37 2.31
CA PRO A 40 -0.51 -18.20 1.41
C PRO A 40 -1.63 -18.30 0.39
N LEU A 41 -2.31 -17.17 0.16
CA LEU A 41 -3.42 -17.04 -0.78
C LEU A 41 -2.94 -16.46 -2.12
N THR A 42 -3.72 -16.68 -3.16
CA THR A 42 -3.51 -16.08 -4.48
C THR A 42 -4.84 -16.05 -5.24
N ASP A 43 -5.00 -15.03 -6.07
CA ASP A 43 -6.15 -14.82 -6.95
C ASP A 43 -5.98 -15.44 -8.36
N GLY A 44 -5.10 -16.44 -8.50
CA GLY A 44 -4.74 -17.00 -9.80
C GLY A 44 -3.75 -16.15 -10.59
N GLY A 45 -3.27 -15.06 -10.01
CA GLY A 45 -2.25 -14.18 -10.58
C GLY A 45 -0.86 -14.46 -10.03
N GLU A 46 -0.08 -13.39 -9.89
CA GLU A 46 1.32 -13.44 -9.46
C GLU A 46 1.53 -14.24 -8.17
N GLY A 47 2.42 -15.24 -8.23
CA GLY A 47 2.73 -16.17 -7.15
C GLY A 47 1.96 -17.50 -7.20
N PHE A 48 0.99 -17.66 -8.09
CA PHE A 48 0.15 -18.85 -8.21
C PHE A 48 0.98 -20.12 -8.44
N VAL A 49 1.92 -20.09 -9.39
CA VAL A 49 2.82 -21.23 -9.69
C VAL A 49 3.65 -21.59 -8.46
N ALA A 50 4.30 -20.61 -7.83
CA ALA A 50 5.20 -20.86 -6.71
C ALA A 50 4.46 -21.45 -5.50
N ILE A 51 3.30 -20.88 -5.13
CA ILE A 51 2.49 -21.32 -3.99
C ILE A 51 1.99 -22.75 -4.21
N LEU A 52 1.36 -23.02 -5.36
CA LEU A 52 0.74 -24.32 -5.59
C LEU A 52 1.78 -25.43 -5.80
N THR A 53 2.88 -25.14 -6.49
CA THR A 53 3.93 -26.14 -6.75
C THR A 53 4.66 -26.55 -5.47
N SER A 54 4.99 -25.57 -4.60
CA SER A 54 5.73 -25.86 -3.35
C SER A 54 4.96 -26.74 -2.37
N GLN A 55 3.63 -26.67 -2.39
CA GLN A 55 2.78 -27.41 -1.44
C GLN A 55 2.87 -28.94 -1.60
N TYR A 56 3.15 -29.45 -2.80
CA TYR A 56 3.15 -30.87 -3.13
C TYR A 56 4.49 -31.35 -3.73
N GLN A 57 5.62 -30.76 -3.30
CA GLN A 57 6.97 -31.12 -3.73
C GLN A 57 7.14 -31.15 -5.27
N GLY A 58 6.40 -30.27 -5.95
CA GLY A 58 6.48 -30.14 -7.40
C GLY A 58 7.80 -29.49 -7.85
N GLU A 59 8.09 -29.64 -9.12
CA GLU A 59 9.26 -29.06 -9.77
C GLU A 59 8.91 -27.73 -10.43
N LEU A 60 9.75 -26.70 -10.25
CA LEU A 60 9.67 -25.43 -10.97
C LEU A 60 10.57 -25.46 -12.19
N VAL A 61 9.99 -25.34 -13.38
CA VAL A 61 10.69 -25.37 -14.65
C VAL A 61 10.70 -23.99 -15.28
N LYS A 62 11.89 -23.52 -15.70
CA LYS A 62 12.07 -22.24 -16.38
C LYS A 62 12.14 -22.43 -17.88
N ILE A 63 11.41 -21.64 -18.63
CA ILE A 63 11.40 -21.63 -20.09
C ILE A 63 11.52 -20.20 -20.64
N LYS A 64 11.94 -20.07 -21.88
CA LYS A 64 11.81 -18.81 -22.63
C LYS A 64 10.47 -18.80 -23.32
N ALA A 65 9.67 -17.78 -23.07
CA ALA A 65 8.37 -17.55 -23.70
C ALA A 65 8.27 -16.07 -24.13
N LYS A 66 7.36 -15.77 -25.04
CA LYS A 66 7.09 -14.38 -25.43
C LYS A 66 6.32 -13.67 -24.32
N ASP A 67 6.61 -12.39 -24.10
CA ASP A 67 5.74 -11.54 -23.28
C ASP A 67 4.53 -11.03 -24.08
N CYS A 68 3.71 -10.19 -23.43
CA CYS A 68 2.53 -9.62 -24.08
C CYS A 68 2.84 -8.61 -25.21
N LEU A 69 4.08 -8.21 -25.38
CA LEU A 69 4.58 -7.35 -26.47
C LEU A 69 5.33 -8.16 -27.53
N GLY A 70 5.41 -9.49 -27.39
CA GLY A 70 6.12 -10.39 -28.30
C GLY A 70 7.62 -10.54 -28.03
N CYS A 71 8.15 -9.94 -26.96
CA CYS A 71 9.57 -10.03 -26.59
C CYS A 71 9.85 -11.31 -25.78
N LEU A 72 11.01 -11.92 -25.99
CA LEU A 72 11.39 -13.13 -25.23
C LEU A 72 11.78 -12.78 -23.79
N LYS A 73 11.17 -13.47 -22.83
CA LYS A 73 11.50 -13.41 -21.40
C LYS A 73 11.55 -14.81 -20.78
N TRP A 74 12.15 -14.91 -19.60
CA TRP A 74 12.07 -16.11 -18.80
C TRP A 74 10.75 -16.17 -18.04
N ALA A 75 10.05 -17.28 -18.15
CA ALA A 75 8.86 -17.62 -17.38
C ALA A 75 9.07 -18.93 -16.63
N THR A 76 8.25 -19.14 -15.59
CA THR A 76 8.33 -20.35 -14.76
C THR A 76 6.95 -21.01 -14.73
N LEU A 77 6.92 -22.33 -14.89
CA LEU A 77 5.76 -23.17 -14.66
C LEU A 77 6.09 -24.24 -13.61
N GLY A 78 5.06 -24.79 -12.97
CA GLY A 78 5.19 -25.87 -12.01
C GLY A 78 4.74 -27.20 -12.62
N ILE A 79 5.38 -28.29 -12.24
CA ILE A 79 4.92 -29.66 -12.54
C ILE A 79 4.77 -30.42 -11.22
N VAL A 80 3.54 -30.89 -10.95
CA VAL A 80 3.19 -31.58 -9.70
C VAL A 80 2.70 -32.99 -10.03
N PRO A 81 3.19 -34.03 -9.32
CA PRO A 81 2.65 -35.37 -9.42
C PRO A 81 1.20 -35.42 -8.90
N ILE A 82 0.28 -35.92 -9.70
CA ILE A 82 -1.16 -35.94 -9.37
C ILE A 82 -1.45 -36.86 -8.19
N ASP A 83 -0.74 -37.95 -8.05
CA ASP A 83 -0.89 -38.93 -6.94
C ASP A 83 -0.54 -38.33 -5.56
N GLN A 84 0.27 -37.27 -5.50
CA GLN A 84 0.57 -36.54 -4.27
C GLN A 84 -0.58 -35.61 -3.82
N LEU A 85 -1.46 -35.23 -4.73
CA LEU A 85 -2.59 -34.37 -4.40
C LEU A 85 -3.60 -35.11 -3.52
N LYS A 86 -4.23 -34.41 -2.56
CA LYS A 86 -5.33 -34.96 -1.75
C LYS A 86 -6.45 -35.48 -2.65
N VAL A 87 -7.11 -36.56 -2.24
CA VAL A 87 -8.17 -37.23 -3.01
C VAL A 87 -9.34 -36.28 -3.32
N ASP A 88 -9.76 -35.48 -2.34
CA ASP A 88 -10.82 -34.48 -2.50
C ASP A 88 -10.46 -33.39 -3.49
N LEU A 89 -9.19 -32.95 -3.52
CA LEU A 89 -8.69 -31.98 -4.50
C LEU A 89 -8.64 -32.57 -5.92
N ARG A 90 -8.18 -33.82 -6.07
CA ARG A 90 -8.20 -34.53 -7.35
C ARG A 90 -9.64 -34.67 -7.89
N THR A 91 -10.56 -35.04 -7.01
CA THR A 91 -11.99 -35.16 -7.34
C THR A 91 -12.56 -33.79 -7.72
N PHE A 92 -12.26 -32.74 -6.94
CA PHE A 92 -12.68 -31.38 -7.25
C PHE A 92 -12.17 -30.91 -8.60
N LEU A 93 -10.94 -31.22 -8.98
CA LEU A 93 -10.33 -30.83 -10.26
C LEU A 93 -10.66 -31.83 -11.39
N ASN A 94 -11.33 -32.94 -11.11
CA ASN A 94 -11.60 -34.03 -12.05
C ASN A 94 -10.31 -34.56 -12.72
N LEU A 95 -9.28 -34.78 -11.91
CA LEU A 95 -7.99 -35.28 -12.33
C LEU A 95 -7.93 -36.82 -12.27
N PRO A 96 -7.07 -37.49 -13.07
CA PRO A 96 -6.80 -38.91 -12.98
C PRO A 96 -6.16 -39.28 -11.63
N ALA A 97 -6.06 -40.56 -11.32
CA ALA A 97 -5.46 -41.04 -10.07
C ALA A 97 -3.95 -40.80 -10.01
N THR A 98 -3.28 -40.86 -11.14
CA THR A 98 -1.82 -40.70 -11.30
C THR A 98 -1.52 -39.84 -12.50
N GLY A 99 -0.28 -39.38 -12.63
CA GLY A 99 0.17 -38.57 -13.76
C GLY A 99 0.78 -37.25 -13.31
N LYS A 100 0.86 -36.29 -14.22
CA LYS A 100 1.48 -34.97 -14.02
C LYS A 100 0.47 -33.86 -14.27
N LEU A 101 0.44 -32.86 -13.39
CA LEU A 101 -0.32 -31.64 -13.55
C LEU A 101 0.66 -30.50 -13.79
N ALA A 102 0.53 -29.77 -14.91
CA ALA A 102 1.22 -28.50 -15.09
C ALA A 102 0.44 -27.37 -14.41
N ILE A 103 1.14 -26.48 -13.71
CA ILE A 103 0.61 -25.28 -13.11
C ILE A 103 1.22 -24.10 -13.85
N ILE A 104 0.39 -23.26 -14.46
CA ILE A 104 0.78 -22.12 -15.29
C ILE A 104 0.15 -20.85 -14.71
N GLU A 105 0.89 -19.76 -14.76
CA GLU A 105 0.47 -18.42 -14.37
C GLU A 105 0.58 -17.49 -15.58
N MET A 106 -0.57 -17.00 -16.06
CA MET A 106 -0.62 -16.06 -17.18
C MET A 106 0.18 -14.79 -16.90
N ALA A 107 0.18 -14.32 -15.65
CA ALA A 107 0.91 -13.11 -15.24
C ALA A 107 2.44 -13.24 -15.41
N SER A 108 2.98 -14.44 -15.48
CA SER A 108 4.42 -14.65 -15.69
C SER A 108 4.90 -14.19 -17.08
N VAL A 109 3.99 -14.15 -18.07
CA VAL A 109 4.27 -13.72 -19.45
C VAL A 109 3.42 -12.50 -19.87
N CYS A 110 2.21 -12.39 -19.37
CA CYS A 110 1.26 -11.33 -19.72
C CYS A 110 0.78 -10.56 -18.47
N GLY A 111 1.70 -10.32 -17.51
CA GLY A 111 1.40 -9.61 -16.27
C GLY A 111 1.25 -8.11 -16.46
N LEU A 112 0.21 -7.51 -15.89
CA LEU A 112 0.01 -6.05 -15.88
C LEU A 112 1.06 -5.33 -15.04
N SER A 113 1.60 -5.99 -14.01
CA SER A 113 2.68 -5.48 -13.15
C SER A 113 4.02 -5.34 -13.85
N ASP A 114 4.24 -6.10 -14.93
CA ASP A 114 5.48 -6.09 -15.70
C ASP A 114 5.55 -4.91 -16.70
N LEU A 115 4.42 -4.26 -16.94
CA LEU A 115 4.33 -3.13 -17.86
C LEU A 115 4.35 -1.81 -17.12
N ASP A 116 5.27 -0.93 -17.53
CA ASP A 116 5.17 0.47 -17.14
C ASP A 116 3.80 1.05 -17.56
N PRO A 117 3.21 1.97 -16.78
CA PRO A 117 1.93 2.59 -17.13
C PRO A 117 1.87 3.16 -18.55
N SER A 118 3.00 3.64 -19.09
CA SER A 118 3.14 4.17 -20.47
C SER A 118 3.13 3.09 -21.55
N GLN A 119 3.40 1.83 -21.20
CA GLN A 119 3.41 0.68 -22.12
C GLN A 119 2.08 -0.09 -22.14
N ARG A 120 1.16 0.28 -21.26
CA ARG A 120 -0.15 -0.38 -21.17
C ARG A 120 -1.04 0.03 -22.33
N ASP A 121 -1.21 -0.88 -23.26
CA ASP A 121 -2.05 -0.68 -24.44
C ASP A 121 -2.74 -2.00 -24.85
N PRO A 122 -4.01 -2.21 -24.49
CA PRO A 122 -4.73 -3.45 -24.82
C PRO A 122 -4.98 -3.63 -26.31
N TRP A 123 -4.78 -2.61 -27.15
CA TRP A 123 -4.83 -2.76 -28.59
C TRP A 123 -3.66 -3.54 -29.18
N ASN A 124 -2.49 -3.48 -28.54
CA ASN A 124 -1.24 -4.02 -29.06
C ASN A 124 -0.67 -5.17 -28.23
N THR A 125 -1.38 -5.62 -27.20
CA THR A 125 -0.93 -6.75 -26.38
C THR A 125 -1.53 -8.08 -26.86
N THR A 126 -0.77 -9.17 -26.67
CA THR A 126 -1.11 -10.52 -27.16
C THR A 126 -0.79 -11.59 -26.12
N THR A 127 -1.50 -12.72 -26.18
CA THR A 127 -1.31 -13.91 -25.34
C THR A 127 -0.37 -14.97 -25.95
N LEU A 128 0.49 -14.62 -26.92
CA LEU A 128 1.44 -15.56 -27.55
C LEU A 128 2.21 -16.37 -26.52
N GLY A 129 2.75 -15.72 -25.47
CA GLY A 129 3.52 -16.39 -24.45
C GLY A 129 2.72 -17.37 -23.58
N VAL A 130 1.40 -17.15 -23.42
CA VAL A 130 0.54 -18.14 -22.77
C VAL A 130 0.50 -19.41 -23.62
N GLY A 131 0.39 -19.25 -24.95
CA GLY A 131 0.49 -20.36 -25.89
C GLY A 131 1.82 -21.11 -25.78
N ASP A 132 2.96 -20.38 -25.67
CA ASP A 132 4.29 -20.99 -25.48
C ASP A 132 4.32 -21.86 -24.20
N LEU A 133 3.75 -21.39 -23.09
CA LEU A 133 3.67 -22.14 -21.82
C LEU A 133 2.77 -23.38 -21.96
N LEU A 134 1.63 -23.26 -22.62
CA LEU A 134 0.70 -24.38 -22.84
C LEU A 134 1.32 -25.47 -23.72
N LEU A 135 1.99 -25.07 -24.80
CA LEU A 135 2.65 -25.99 -25.72
C LEU A 135 3.80 -26.73 -25.00
N PHE A 136 4.63 -26.00 -24.27
CA PHE A 136 5.70 -26.61 -23.48
C PHE A 136 5.14 -27.61 -22.44
N ALA A 137 4.07 -27.26 -21.72
CA ALA A 137 3.45 -28.18 -20.78
C ALA A 137 2.99 -29.47 -21.47
N LYS A 138 2.37 -29.37 -22.65
CA LYS A 138 2.00 -30.53 -23.46
C LYS A 138 3.22 -31.38 -23.84
N GLU A 139 4.33 -30.75 -24.27
CA GLU A 139 5.59 -31.45 -24.62
C GLU A 139 6.21 -32.20 -23.43
N GLN A 140 5.97 -31.73 -22.17
CA GLN A 140 6.37 -32.43 -20.95
C GLN A 140 5.52 -33.68 -20.66
N GLY A 141 4.50 -33.96 -21.47
CA GLY A 141 3.63 -35.13 -21.33
C GLY A 141 2.76 -35.06 -20.07
N VAL A 142 2.22 -33.88 -19.75
CA VAL A 142 1.30 -33.72 -18.61
C VAL A 142 -0.10 -34.23 -18.94
N ASP A 143 -0.81 -34.72 -17.92
CA ASP A 143 -2.15 -35.29 -18.05
C ASP A 143 -3.25 -34.23 -17.90
N ALA A 144 -2.93 -33.07 -17.31
CA ALA A 144 -3.80 -31.91 -17.18
C ALA A 144 -2.99 -30.63 -16.99
N ILE A 145 -3.61 -29.49 -17.27
CA ILE A 145 -3.04 -28.16 -17.10
C ILE A 145 -3.96 -27.33 -16.20
N LEU A 146 -3.38 -26.69 -15.19
CA LEU A 146 -4.04 -25.71 -14.33
C LEU A 146 -3.47 -24.33 -14.65
N LEU A 147 -4.32 -23.44 -15.17
CA LEU A 147 -3.95 -22.08 -15.60
C LEU A 147 -4.58 -21.04 -14.68
N GLY A 148 -3.75 -20.27 -13.99
CA GLY A 148 -4.15 -19.06 -13.28
C GLY A 148 -4.13 -17.85 -14.23
N ILE A 149 -5.23 -17.10 -14.31
CA ILE A 149 -5.40 -16.00 -15.27
C ILE A 149 -5.48 -14.60 -14.62
N GLY A 150 -5.23 -14.51 -13.31
CA GLY A 150 -5.22 -13.23 -12.59
C GLY A 150 -4.11 -12.29 -13.06
N GLY A 151 -4.30 -10.98 -12.88
CA GLY A 151 -3.28 -9.97 -13.13
C GLY A 151 -2.91 -9.71 -14.60
N SER A 152 -3.75 -10.09 -15.57
CA SER A 152 -3.47 -10.00 -17.01
C SER A 152 -3.39 -8.59 -17.57
N SER A 153 -2.54 -8.38 -18.58
CA SER A 153 -2.38 -7.13 -19.34
C SER A 153 -3.06 -7.11 -20.71
N THR A 154 -3.51 -8.27 -21.20
CA THR A 154 -4.01 -8.47 -22.57
C THR A 154 -5.53 -8.36 -22.69
N ASN A 155 -6.02 -8.07 -23.90
CA ASN A 155 -7.46 -8.08 -24.24
C ASN A 155 -7.69 -8.65 -25.64
N ASP A 156 -6.97 -9.74 -25.97
CA ASP A 156 -6.88 -10.31 -27.30
C ASP A 156 -7.76 -11.55 -27.53
N ALA A 157 -8.76 -11.79 -26.66
CA ALA A 157 -9.65 -12.95 -26.74
C ALA A 157 -8.91 -14.31 -26.79
N GLY A 158 -7.64 -14.36 -26.32
CA GLY A 158 -6.82 -15.55 -26.37
C GLY A 158 -6.24 -15.87 -27.75
N MET A 159 -6.35 -14.97 -28.72
CA MET A 159 -5.93 -15.22 -30.09
C MET A 159 -4.43 -15.50 -30.22
N GLY A 160 -3.61 -14.79 -29.41
CA GLY A 160 -2.17 -15.07 -29.37
C GLY A 160 -1.86 -16.51 -28.96
N ALA A 161 -2.50 -16.99 -27.91
CA ALA A 161 -2.33 -18.37 -27.45
C ALA A 161 -2.75 -19.38 -28.52
N LEU A 162 -3.90 -19.14 -29.18
CA LEU A 162 -4.37 -20.00 -30.28
C LEU A 162 -3.41 -20.02 -31.45
N CYS A 163 -2.80 -18.87 -31.82
CA CYS A 163 -1.83 -18.83 -32.90
C CYS A 163 -0.56 -19.62 -32.57
N THR A 164 -0.08 -19.56 -31.34
CA THR A 164 1.03 -20.42 -30.91
C THR A 164 0.65 -21.91 -30.94
N LEU A 165 -0.62 -22.22 -30.66
CA LEU A 165 -1.15 -23.59 -30.75
C LEU A 165 -1.48 -24.05 -32.20
N GLY A 166 -1.14 -23.27 -33.22
CA GLY A 166 -1.27 -23.66 -34.61
C GLY A 166 -2.44 -23.04 -35.37
N LEU A 167 -3.24 -22.13 -34.75
CA LEU A 167 -4.21 -21.32 -35.50
C LEU A 167 -3.43 -20.38 -36.44
N SER A 168 -3.76 -20.39 -37.74
CA SER A 168 -3.14 -19.48 -38.71
C SER A 168 -4.09 -18.35 -39.11
N LEU A 169 -3.63 -17.12 -38.93
CA LEU A 169 -4.35 -15.91 -39.37
C LEU A 169 -3.60 -15.31 -40.55
N ARG A 170 -4.32 -14.98 -41.63
CA ARG A 170 -3.75 -14.38 -42.83
C ARG A 170 -4.54 -13.15 -43.26
N ASP A 171 -3.81 -12.18 -43.79
CA ASP A 171 -4.38 -10.98 -44.40
C ASP A 171 -4.88 -11.22 -45.84
N SER A 172 -5.40 -10.18 -46.47
CA SER A 172 -5.92 -10.23 -47.87
C SER A 172 -4.84 -10.53 -48.93
N SER A 173 -3.55 -10.36 -48.59
CA SER A 173 -2.44 -10.73 -49.46
C SER A 173 -1.91 -12.15 -49.20
N GLY A 174 -2.49 -12.87 -48.22
CA GLY A 174 -2.11 -14.21 -47.83
C GLY A 174 -0.91 -14.25 -46.85
N LEU A 175 -0.43 -13.11 -46.39
CA LEU A 175 0.67 -13.02 -45.40
C LEU A 175 0.16 -13.40 -44.02
N SER A 176 1.03 -14.05 -43.23
CA SER A 176 0.73 -14.42 -41.85
C SER A 176 0.67 -13.20 -40.95
N ILE A 177 -0.28 -13.19 -40.00
CA ILE A 177 -0.36 -12.21 -38.90
C ILE A 177 0.36 -12.80 -37.68
N ASP A 178 1.64 -12.52 -37.54
CA ASP A 178 2.51 -13.13 -36.53
C ASP A 178 2.34 -12.53 -35.12
N HIS A 179 1.73 -11.34 -35.03
CA HIS A 179 1.42 -10.67 -33.76
C HIS A 179 -0.09 -10.42 -33.65
N PRO A 180 -0.90 -11.43 -33.34
CA PRO A 180 -2.34 -11.29 -33.22
C PRO A 180 -2.70 -10.46 -32.00
N SER A 181 -3.23 -9.28 -32.26
CA SER A 181 -3.69 -8.32 -31.25
C SER A 181 -4.94 -7.62 -31.76
N PRO A 182 -5.72 -6.94 -30.91
CA PRO A 182 -6.92 -6.22 -31.38
C PRO A 182 -6.68 -5.28 -32.54
N ASN A 183 -5.50 -4.65 -32.59
CA ASN A 183 -5.14 -3.73 -33.67
C ASN A 183 -4.97 -4.41 -35.04
N THR A 184 -4.59 -5.69 -35.07
CA THR A 184 -4.37 -6.47 -36.30
C THR A 184 -5.62 -7.25 -36.75
N TRP A 185 -6.68 -7.35 -35.93
CA TRP A 185 -7.87 -8.14 -36.27
C TRP A 185 -8.62 -7.64 -37.49
N ARG A 186 -8.54 -6.34 -37.78
CA ARG A 186 -9.15 -5.74 -38.99
C ARG A 186 -8.55 -6.28 -40.27
N ASP A 187 -7.32 -6.80 -40.23
CA ASP A 187 -6.56 -7.29 -41.37
C ASP A 187 -6.77 -8.79 -41.60
N ILE A 188 -7.49 -9.49 -40.70
CA ILE A 188 -7.79 -10.92 -40.81
C ILE A 188 -8.78 -11.16 -41.98
N GLU A 189 -8.31 -11.89 -43.00
CA GLU A 189 -9.14 -12.35 -44.09
C GLU A 189 -9.45 -13.85 -44.01
N THR A 190 -8.44 -14.67 -43.63
CA THR A 190 -8.62 -16.11 -43.47
C THR A 190 -8.16 -16.61 -42.11
N ILE A 191 -8.92 -17.57 -41.57
CA ILE A 191 -8.63 -18.27 -40.32
C ILE A 191 -8.54 -19.76 -40.65
N ASP A 192 -7.34 -20.34 -40.47
CA ASP A 192 -7.08 -21.76 -40.73
C ASP A 192 -6.78 -22.50 -39.43
N ILE A 193 -7.51 -23.57 -39.14
CA ILE A 193 -7.45 -24.40 -37.94
C ILE A 193 -6.84 -25.78 -38.20
N SER A 194 -6.35 -26.05 -39.41
CA SER A 194 -5.88 -27.39 -39.83
C SER A 194 -4.72 -27.92 -39.03
N ASN A 195 -3.88 -27.04 -38.51
CA ASN A 195 -2.68 -27.38 -37.71
C ASN A 195 -2.88 -27.17 -36.21
N LEU A 196 -4.12 -26.98 -35.74
CA LEU A 196 -4.40 -26.65 -34.37
C LEU A 196 -4.10 -27.83 -33.43
N GLU A 197 -3.22 -27.62 -32.47
CA GLU A 197 -2.78 -28.60 -31.50
C GLU A 197 -3.84 -28.87 -30.42
N SER A 198 -4.11 -30.15 -30.15
CA SER A 198 -4.97 -30.52 -29.03
C SER A 198 -4.22 -30.40 -27.72
N LEU A 199 -4.85 -29.81 -26.70
CA LEU A 199 -4.32 -29.70 -25.35
C LEU A 199 -4.85 -30.82 -24.43
N PRO A 200 -4.08 -31.17 -23.38
CA PRO A 200 -4.61 -31.90 -22.23
C PRO A 200 -5.80 -31.15 -21.61
N PRO A 201 -6.66 -31.82 -20.80
CA PRO A 201 -7.72 -31.15 -20.07
C PRO A 201 -7.20 -29.89 -19.35
N LEU A 202 -7.87 -28.75 -19.60
CA LEU A 202 -7.45 -27.45 -19.11
C LEU A 202 -8.42 -26.97 -18.01
N ILE A 203 -7.87 -26.67 -16.85
CA ILE A 203 -8.57 -26.10 -15.71
C ILE A 203 -8.11 -24.65 -15.58
N VAL A 204 -9.04 -23.70 -15.60
CA VAL A 204 -8.72 -22.27 -15.51
C VAL A 204 -9.27 -21.70 -14.21
N ALA A 205 -8.40 -21.16 -13.38
CA ALA A 205 -8.77 -20.45 -12.16
C ALA A 205 -9.26 -19.04 -12.50
N CYS A 206 -10.56 -18.80 -12.26
CA CYS A 206 -11.26 -17.58 -12.65
C CYS A 206 -12.25 -17.14 -11.57
N ASP A 207 -12.08 -15.95 -11.01
CA ASP A 207 -12.93 -15.39 -9.94
C ASP A 207 -14.01 -14.44 -10.45
N VAL A 208 -14.22 -14.36 -11.77
CA VAL A 208 -15.18 -13.43 -12.36
C VAL A 208 -16.09 -14.15 -13.36
N ASP A 209 -17.34 -13.71 -13.41
CA ASP A 209 -18.41 -14.28 -14.22
C ASP A 209 -18.70 -13.49 -15.50
N ASN A 210 -17.90 -12.48 -15.79
CA ASN A 210 -18.13 -11.58 -16.91
C ASN A 210 -18.09 -12.31 -18.27
N PRO A 211 -19.06 -12.08 -19.16
CA PRO A 211 -19.00 -12.57 -20.54
C PRO A 211 -17.90 -11.85 -21.32
N LEU A 212 -17.58 -12.32 -22.52
CA LEU A 212 -16.62 -11.65 -23.39
C LEU A 212 -17.14 -10.29 -23.87
N LEU A 213 -18.42 -10.22 -24.28
CA LEU A 213 -19.05 -9.08 -24.95
C LEU A 213 -20.07 -8.35 -24.06
N GLY A 214 -20.35 -7.10 -24.42
CA GLY A 214 -21.37 -6.28 -23.80
C GLY A 214 -20.84 -5.40 -22.66
N LYS A 215 -21.71 -4.60 -22.04
CA LYS A 215 -21.35 -3.64 -20.99
C LYS A 215 -20.70 -4.28 -19.75
N ASN A 216 -21.03 -5.53 -19.49
CA ASN A 216 -20.42 -6.33 -18.43
C ASN A 216 -19.26 -7.21 -18.95
N GLY A 217 -18.88 -7.05 -20.21
CA GLY A 217 -17.86 -7.87 -20.87
C GLY A 217 -16.44 -7.42 -20.62
N ALA A 218 -15.48 -8.18 -21.19
CA ALA A 218 -14.04 -8.00 -21.01
C ALA A 218 -13.57 -6.57 -21.25
N THR A 219 -14.01 -5.97 -22.36
CA THR A 219 -13.56 -4.64 -22.79
C THR A 219 -14.01 -3.54 -21.82
N TYR A 220 -15.29 -3.53 -21.47
CA TYR A 220 -15.84 -2.49 -20.59
C TYR A 220 -15.31 -2.59 -19.17
N GLN A 221 -15.15 -3.80 -18.63
CA GLN A 221 -14.81 -4.02 -17.23
C GLN A 221 -13.31 -3.98 -16.97
N TYR A 222 -12.50 -4.47 -17.90
CA TYR A 222 -11.08 -4.72 -17.61
C TYR A 222 -10.09 -3.95 -18.49
N ALA A 223 -10.48 -3.49 -19.69
CA ALA A 223 -9.56 -2.80 -20.58
C ALA A 223 -9.10 -1.41 -20.03
N PRO A 224 -9.91 -0.64 -19.28
CA PRO A 224 -9.46 0.63 -18.72
C PRO A 224 -8.24 0.51 -17.80
N GLN A 225 -8.20 -0.49 -16.91
CA GLN A 225 -7.03 -0.70 -16.03
C GLN A 225 -5.77 -1.15 -16.80
N LYS A 226 -5.95 -1.65 -18.03
CA LYS A 226 -4.88 -2.08 -18.95
C LYS A 226 -4.40 -0.94 -19.87
N GLY A 227 -4.89 0.29 -19.65
CA GLY A 227 -4.46 1.48 -20.39
C GLY A 227 -5.44 2.02 -21.42
N LEU A 228 -6.61 1.38 -21.62
CA LEU A 228 -7.61 1.86 -22.57
C LEU A 228 -8.30 3.11 -22.07
N SER A 229 -8.31 4.16 -22.89
CA SER A 229 -9.11 5.36 -22.59
C SER A 229 -10.61 5.07 -22.73
N THR A 230 -11.43 5.75 -21.94
CA THR A 230 -12.90 5.59 -21.97
C THR A 230 -13.48 5.83 -23.36
N ALA A 231 -12.90 6.75 -24.14
CA ALA A 231 -13.32 7.06 -25.50
C ALA A 231 -13.09 5.90 -26.48
N GLN A 232 -12.09 5.05 -26.24
CA GLN A 232 -11.73 3.93 -27.12
C GLN A 232 -12.49 2.62 -26.80
N ILE A 233 -13.20 2.56 -25.66
CA ILE A 233 -13.95 1.35 -25.26
C ILE A 233 -14.92 0.87 -26.34
N PRO A 234 -15.77 1.74 -26.94
CA PRO A 234 -16.71 1.30 -27.98
C PRO A 234 -16.03 0.72 -29.22
N ASP A 235 -14.86 1.24 -29.59
CA ASP A 235 -14.13 0.79 -30.78
C ASP A 235 -13.50 -0.59 -30.53
N LEU A 236 -12.89 -0.82 -29.36
CA LEU A 236 -12.34 -2.11 -29.00
C LEU A 236 -13.44 -3.16 -28.83
N GLU A 237 -14.58 -2.81 -28.24
CA GLU A 237 -15.74 -3.69 -28.13
C GLU A 237 -16.28 -4.09 -29.51
N LYS A 238 -16.35 -3.13 -30.45
CA LYS A 238 -16.76 -3.41 -31.83
C LYS A 238 -15.76 -4.33 -32.53
N ALA A 239 -14.46 -4.16 -32.32
CA ALA A 239 -13.43 -5.05 -32.85
C ALA A 239 -13.55 -6.46 -32.27
N MET A 240 -13.78 -6.58 -30.95
CA MET A 240 -14.01 -7.86 -30.27
C MET A 240 -15.24 -8.60 -30.84
N ASN A 241 -16.36 -7.88 -31.02
CA ASN A 241 -17.57 -8.47 -31.59
C ASN A 241 -17.35 -8.94 -33.04
N ARG A 242 -16.63 -8.18 -33.89
CA ARG A 242 -16.25 -8.60 -35.24
C ARG A 242 -15.43 -9.87 -35.24
N LEU A 243 -14.44 -9.97 -34.32
CA LEU A 243 -13.63 -11.17 -34.19
C LEU A 243 -14.50 -12.39 -33.89
N VAL A 244 -15.46 -12.29 -32.94
CA VAL A 244 -16.36 -13.39 -32.60
C VAL A 244 -17.17 -13.85 -33.84
N VAL A 245 -17.66 -12.89 -34.63
CA VAL A 245 -18.38 -13.21 -35.89
C VAL A 245 -17.46 -13.90 -36.92
N GLN A 246 -16.21 -13.47 -37.07
CA GLN A 246 -15.23 -14.12 -37.95
C GLN A 246 -14.89 -15.55 -37.47
N LEU A 247 -14.82 -15.75 -36.15
CA LEU A 247 -14.55 -17.05 -35.55
C LEU A 247 -15.72 -18.03 -35.62
N GLU A 248 -16.95 -17.57 -35.88
CA GLU A 248 -18.13 -18.46 -36.02
C GLU A 248 -17.96 -19.46 -37.13
N ARG A 249 -17.29 -19.08 -38.24
CA ARG A 249 -17.10 -19.98 -39.40
C ARG A 249 -16.23 -21.21 -39.05
N PRO A 250 -15.02 -21.07 -38.47
CA PRO A 250 -14.23 -22.24 -38.06
C PRO A 250 -14.70 -22.85 -36.71
N PHE A 251 -15.39 -22.09 -35.87
CA PHE A 251 -15.87 -22.50 -34.54
C PHE A 251 -17.35 -22.09 -34.36
N PRO A 252 -18.31 -22.89 -34.79
CA PRO A 252 -19.75 -22.54 -34.73
C PRO A 252 -20.25 -22.23 -33.31
N GLN A 253 -19.54 -22.69 -32.27
CA GLN A 253 -19.88 -22.43 -30.87
C GLN A 253 -19.39 -21.04 -30.37
N ALA A 254 -18.59 -20.30 -31.14
CA ALA A 254 -17.97 -19.04 -30.71
C ALA A 254 -18.98 -17.99 -30.17
N PRO A 255 -20.16 -17.74 -30.85
CA PRO A 255 -21.13 -16.77 -30.33
C PRO A 255 -21.72 -17.16 -28.97
N VAL A 256 -21.94 -18.45 -28.73
CA VAL A 256 -22.47 -18.98 -27.47
C VAL A 256 -21.41 -18.89 -26.37
N LEU A 257 -20.17 -19.28 -26.67
CA LEU A 257 -19.06 -19.21 -25.73
C LEU A 257 -18.72 -17.77 -25.32
N ALA A 258 -18.86 -16.80 -26.23
CA ALA A 258 -18.64 -15.40 -25.92
C ALA A 258 -19.62 -14.84 -24.86
N GLN A 259 -20.79 -15.45 -24.70
CA GLN A 259 -21.77 -15.06 -23.68
C GLN A 259 -21.69 -15.91 -22.39
N SER A 260 -20.81 -16.91 -22.38
CA SER A 260 -20.66 -17.79 -21.22
C SER A 260 -20.05 -17.05 -20.03
N SER A 261 -20.44 -17.45 -18.82
CA SER A 261 -19.84 -16.94 -17.56
C SER A 261 -18.33 -17.17 -17.58
N GLY A 262 -17.55 -16.12 -17.21
CA GLY A 262 -16.08 -16.15 -17.18
C GLY A 262 -15.38 -16.04 -18.55
N ALA A 263 -16.11 -16.02 -19.65
CA ALA A 263 -15.52 -15.90 -21.00
C ALA A 263 -14.71 -14.61 -21.19
N GLY A 264 -15.08 -13.52 -20.52
CA GLY A 264 -14.39 -12.23 -20.58
C GLY A 264 -13.22 -12.09 -19.63
N ALA A 265 -13.01 -13.06 -18.74
CA ALA A 265 -11.92 -13.00 -17.77
C ALA A 265 -10.56 -12.86 -18.48
N ALA A 266 -9.68 -12.05 -17.86
CA ALA A 266 -8.33 -11.80 -18.36
C ALA A 266 -8.25 -11.38 -19.86
N GLY A 267 -9.28 -10.66 -20.33
CA GLY A 267 -9.32 -10.18 -21.72
C GLY A 267 -9.72 -11.23 -22.74
N GLY A 268 -10.42 -12.29 -22.31
CA GLY A 268 -11.01 -13.31 -23.14
C GLY A 268 -10.15 -14.55 -23.37
N ILE A 269 -9.10 -14.78 -22.59
CA ILE A 269 -8.27 -16.00 -22.73
C ILE A 269 -9.10 -17.27 -22.51
N GLY A 270 -10.03 -17.25 -21.54
CA GLY A 270 -10.97 -18.36 -21.28
C GLY A 270 -11.85 -18.66 -22.47
N PHE A 271 -12.36 -17.63 -23.16
CA PHE A 271 -13.11 -17.78 -24.40
C PHE A 271 -12.25 -18.45 -25.47
N GLY A 272 -11.07 -17.89 -25.79
CA GLY A 272 -10.19 -18.43 -26.84
C GLY A 272 -9.86 -19.90 -26.62
N LEU A 273 -9.40 -20.25 -25.41
CA LEU A 273 -9.05 -21.63 -25.08
C LEU A 273 -10.26 -22.59 -25.13
N SER A 274 -11.47 -22.11 -24.85
CA SER A 274 -12.71 -22.90 -24.94
C SER A 274 -13.12 -23.23 -26.39
N LEU A 275 -12.58 -22.51 -27.37
CA LEU A 275 -12.82 -22.84 -28.80
C LEU A 275 -12.14 -24.15 -29.20
N VAL A 276 -11.01 -24.49 -28.57
CA VAL A 276 -10.11 -25.57 -29.05
C VAL A 276 -9.97 -26.73 -28.08
N GLY A 277 -10.49 -26.63 -26.86
CA GLY A 277 -10.32 -27.67 -25.86
C GLY A 277 -11.43 -27.79 -24.83
N LYS A 278 -11.34 -28.83 -24.01
CA LYS A 278 -12.21 -29.01 -22.86
C LYS A 278 -11.68 -28.10 -21.73
N VAL A 279 -12.17 -26.87 -21.67
CA VAL A 279 -11.87 -25.93 -20.62
C VAL A 279 -12.90 -26.05 -19.51
N ARG A 280 -12.41 -26.14 -18.26
CA ARG A 280 -13.23 -26.08 -17.06
C ARG A 280 -12.84 -24.86 -16.26
N LEU A 281 -13.76 -23.94 -16.07
CA LEU A 281 -13.57 -22.81 -15.16
C LEU A 281 -13.80 -23.28 -13.72
N VAL A 282 -12.93 -22.88 -12.81
CA VAL A 282 -13.06 -23.10 -11.36
C VAL A 282 -12.84 -21.79 -10.64
N HIS A 283 -13.58 -21.57 -9.56
CA HIS A 283 -13.38 -20.37 -8.74
C HIS A 283 -11.99 -20.41 -8.08
N GLY A 284 -11.20 -19.37 -8.25
CA GLY A 284 -9.79 -19.35 -7.82
C GLY A 284 -9.64 -19.48 -6.31
N PHE A 285 -10.46 -18.76 -5.53
CA PHE A 285 -10.43 -18.89 -4.08
C PHE A 285 -10.80 -20.30 -3.61
N ASP A 286 -11.82 -20.93 -4.18
CA ASP A 286 -12.21 -22.31 -3.84
C ASP A 286 -11.10 -23.30 -4.15
N LEU A 287 -10.45 -23.12 -5.32
CA LEU A 287 -9.29 -23.90 -5.71
C LEU A 287 -8.15 -23.78 -4.69
N VAL A 288 -7.70 -22.54 -4.42
CA VAL A 288 -6.58 -22.27 -3.53
C VAL A 288 -6.91 -22.71 -2.11
N SER A 289 -8.10 -22.43 -1.61
CA SER A 289 -8.57 -22.85 -0.29
C SER A 289 -8.49 -24.37 -0.11
N LYS A 290 -8.95 -25.14 -1.10
CA LYS A 290 -8.84 -26.62 -1.07
C LYS A 290 -7.40 -27.07 -1.22
N TRP A 291 -6.61 -26.40 -2.07
CA TRP A 291 -5.22 -26.73 -2.33
C TRP A 291 -4.36 -26.64 -1.07
N VAL A 292 -4.46 -25.56 -0.33
CA VAL A 292 -3.71 -25.35 0.92
C VAL A 292 -4.38 -25.96 2.16
N GLY A 293 -5.58 -26.54 2.05
CA GLY A 293 -6.33 -27.08 3.17
C GLY A 293 -6.83 -26.00 4.14
N LEU A 294 -7.18 -24.83 3.62
CA LEU A 294 -7.49 -23.63 4.40
C LEU A 294 -8.63 -23.87 5.41
N LYS A 295 -9.68 -24.59 5.01
CA LYS A 295 -10.85 -24.85 5.86
C LYS A 295 -10.50 -25.73 7.07
N GLU A 296 -9.72 -26.79 6.85
CA GLU A 296 -9.26 -27.69 7.89
C GLU A 296 -8.36 -26.96 8.91
N GLU A 297 -7.46 -26.12 8.42
CA GLU A 297 -6.53 -25.37 9.26
C GLU A 297 -7.22 -24.22 10.00
N LEU A 298 -8.22 -23.59 9.38
CA LEU A 298 -9.07 -22.58 10.02
C LEU A 298 -9.78 -23.14 11.25
N LEU A 299 -10.37 -24.35 11.14
CA LEU A 299 -11.09 -24.97 12.26
C LEU A 299 -10.18 -25.29 13.44
N LYS A 300 -8.91 -25.61 13.18
CA LYS A 300 -7.90 -25.91 14.21
C LYS A 300 -7.24 -24.66 14.79
N ALA A 301 -7.34 -23.51 14.12
CA ALA A 301 -6.71 -22.27 14.54
C ALA A 301 -7.43 -21.63 15.75
N ASP A 302 -6.65 -21.02 16.64
CA ASP A 302 -7.16 -20.14 17.69
C ASP A 302 -7.35 -18.71 17.17
N LEU A 303 -6.46 -18.27 16.28
CA LEU A 303 -6.43 -16.94 15.68
C LEU A 303 -6.18 -17.02 14.17
N VAL A 304 -6.75 -16.08 13.43
CA VAL A 304 -6.58 -15.96 11.97
C VAL A 304 -5.92 -14.63 11.65
N PHE A 305 -4.80 -14.65 10.93
CA PHE A 305 -4.13 -13.49 10.39
C PHE A 305 -4.24 -13.53 8.87
N THR A 306 -4.85 -12.51 8.30
CA THR A 306 -5.04 -12.37 6.85
C THR A 306 -4.76 -10.95 6.40
N GLY A 307 -4.72 -10.70 5.11
CA GLY A 307 -4.54 -9.36 4.56
C GLY A 307 -4.05 -9.33 3.14
N GLU A 308 -3.96 -8.11 2.63
CA GLU A 308 -3.53 -7.79 1.27
C GLU A 308 -2.92 -6.38 1.19
N GLY A 309 -2.33 -6.02 0.04
CA GLY A 309 -1.71 -4.70 -0.15
C GLY A 309 -2.68 -3.53 -0.02
N ARG A 310 -3.91 -3.66 -0.52
CA ARG A 310 -4.95 -2.63 -0.43
C ARG A 310 -6.33 -3.26 -0.25
N PHE A 311 -6.98 -2.90 0.84
CA PHE A 311 -8.35 -3.32 1.13
C PHE A 311 -9.33 -2.21 0.72
N ASP A 312 -10.06 -2.45 -0.37
CA ASP A 312 -11.01 -1.49 -0.97
C ASP A 312 -12.27 -2.20 -1.49
N ASP A 313 -13.13 -1.48 -2.22
CA ASP A 313 -14.39 -2.04 -2.73
C ASP A 313 -14.20 -3.28 -3.60
N THR A 314 -13.06 -3.42 -4.29
CA THR A 314 -12.77 -4.63 -5.10
C THR A 314 -12.48 -5.85 -4.23
N SER A 315 -12.05 -5.66 -2.98
CA SER A 315 -11.79 -6.74 -2.03
C SER A 315 -13.08 -7.45 -1.60
N TRP A 316 -14.23 -6.74 -1.63
CA TRP A 316 -15.56 -7.29 -1.32
C TRP A 316 -16.13 -8.21 -2.39
N SER A 317 -15.50 -8.28 -3.56
CA SER A 317 -15.95 -9.08 -4.69
C SER A 317 -15.39 -10.51 -4.68
N GLY A 318 -15.21 -11.13 -3.49
CA GLY A 318 -14.77 -12.53 -3.37
C GLY A 318 -13.25 -12.73 -3.36
N LYS A 319 -12.46 -11.70 -3.02
CA LYS A 319 -11.02 -11.89 -2.85
C LYS A 319 -10.69 -12.69 -1.60
N GLY A 320 -9.56 -13.43 -1.64
CA GLY A 320 -9.12 -14.36 -0.61
C GLY A 320 -9.19 -13.85 0.83
N PRO A 321 -8.65 -12.67 1.17
CA PRO A 321 -8.73 -12.14 2.54
C PRO A 321 -10.15 -11.88 3.03
N PHE A 322 -11.06 -11.40 2.17
CA PHE A 322 -12.47 -11.19 2.51
C PHE A 322 -13.21 -12.52 2.73
N GLU A 323 -13.02 -13.47 1.83
CA GLU A 323 -13.62 -14.81 1.97
C GLU A 323 -13.14 -15.49 3.24
N LEU A 324 -11.85 -15.36 3.58
CA LEU A 324 -11.33 -15.90 4.83
C LEU A 324 -11.91 -15.23 6.07
N LEU A 325 -12.15 -13.91 6.06
CA LEU A 325 -12.86 -13.21 7.14
C LEU A 325 -14.27 -13.76 7.31
N SER A 326 -14.98 -13.98 6.20
CA SER A 326 -16.33 -14.57 6.20
C SER A 326 -16.33 -15.99 6.76
N MET A 327 -15.36 -16.82 6.36
CA MET A 327 -15.19 -18.17 6.89
C MET A 327 -14.83 -18.14 8.38
N ALA A 328 -13.96 -17.23 8.82
CA ALA A 328 -13.57 -17.08 10.22
C ALA A 328 -14.76 -16.68 11.10
N LYS A 329 -15.59 -15.74 10.62
CA LYS A 329 -16.85 -15.35 11.28
C LYS A 329 -17.81 -16.53 11.43
N MET A 330 -18.00 -17.33 10.37
CA MET A 330 -18.87 -18.52 10.41
C MET A 330 -18.34 -19.60 11.35
N ALA A 331 -17.02 -19.69 11.53
CA ALA A 331 -16.35 -20.63 12.41
C ALA A 331 -16.14 -20.10 13.84
N ASP A 332 -16.66 -18.92 14.17
CA ASP A 332 -16.47 -18.21 15.46
C ASP A 332 -14.98 -18.06 15.84
N LYS A 333 -14.15 -17.72 14.84
CA LYS A 333 -12.71 -17.53 15.02
C LYS A 333 -12.36 -16.03 14.94
N LYS A 334 -11.56 -15.55 15.89
CA LYS A 334 -11.08 -14.17 15.86
C LYS A 334 -10.08 -13.99 14.73
N ALA A 335 -10.35 -13.02 13.86
CA ALA A 335 -9.47 -12.71 12.73
C ALA A 335 -8.93 -11.27 12.79
N PHE A 336 -7.72 -11.10 12.26
CA PHE A 336 -7.01 -9.84 12.10
C PHE A 336 -6.65 -9.65 10.63
N LEU A 337 -7.18 -8.59 10.04
CA LEU A 337 -6.84 -8.20 8.68
C LEU A 337 -5.74 -7.13 8.73
N LEU A 338 -4.54 -7.47 8.28
CA LEU A 338 -3.45 -6.53 8.09
C LEU A 338 -3.38 -6.12 6.63
N CYS A 339 -3.55 -4.85 6.31
CA CYS A 339 -3.51 -4.36 4.94
C CYS A 339 -2.52 -3.21 4.78
N GLY A 340 -1.93 -3.09 3.59
CA GLY A 340 -1.05 -1.97 3.26
C GLY A 340 -1.78 -0.65 3.48
N SER A 341 -2.93 -0.49 2.85
CA SER A 341 -3.86 0.63 3.06
C SER A 341 -5.30 0.13 3.05
N CYS A 342 -6.17 0.86 3.75
CA CYS A 342 -7.60 0.57 3.80
C CYS A 342 -8.40 1.80 3.38
N ASP A 343 -9.31 1.61 2.44
CA ASP A 343 -10.26 2.65 2.06
C ASP A 343 -11.21 2.96 3.23
N PRO A 344 -11.51 4.25 3.51
CA PRO A 344 -12.37 4.62 4.65
C PRO A 344 -13.75 4.00 4.61
N ASN A 345 -14.40 3.92 3.44
CA ASN A 345 -15.72 3.34 3.27
C ASN A 345 -15.69 1.82 3.50
N SER A 346 -14.70 1.15 2.91
CA SER A 346 -14.47 -0.29 3.11
C SER A 346 -14.16 -0.62 4.56
N LYS A 347 -13.45 0.25 5.28
CA LYS A 347 -13.21 0.10 6.71
C LYS A 347 -14.49 0.21 7.54
N GLU A 348 -15.33 1.19 7.25
CA GLU A 348 -16.62 1.38 7.96
C GLU A 348 -17.56 0.20 7.70
N LYS A 349 -17.70 -0.23 6.45
CA LYS A 349 -18.49 -1.40 6.05
C LYS A 349 -18.00 -2.67 6.75
N SER A 350 -16.69 -2.87 6.81
CA SER A 350 -16.09 -4.03 7.47
C SER A 350 -16.34 -4.07 8.98
N LEU A 351 -16.33 -2.93 9.67
CA LEU A 351 -16.68 -2.86 11.10
C LEU A 351 -18.14 -3.21 11.36
N GLN A 352 -19.03 -2.97 10.40
CA GLN A 352 -20.44 -3.36 10.50
C GLN A 352 -20.62 -4.86 10.24
N GLU A 353 -19.95 -5.39 9.24
CA GLU A 353 -20.10 -6.78 8.82
C GLU A 353 -19.31 -7.75 9.70
N PHE A 354 -18.14 -7.34 10.18
CA PHE A 354 -17.22 -8.15 10.99
C PHE A 354 -16.84 -7.44 12.30
N PRO A 355 -17.81 -7.25 13.24
CA PRO A 355 -17.60 -6.45 14.46
C PRO A 355 -16.52 -7.04 15.39
N ASP A 356 -16.31 -8.36 15.36
CA ASP A 356 -15.36 -9.07 16.21
C ASP A 356 -13.96 -9.20 15.58
N HIS A 357 -13.78 -8.71 14.34
CA HIS A 357 -12.52 -8.74 13.62
C HIS A 357 -11.84 -7.37 13.68
N GLU A 358 -10.52 -7.35 13.64
CA GLU A 358 -9.74 -6.13 13.72
C GLU A 358 -9.02 -5.87 12.39
N ILE A 359 -9.16 -4.62 11.85
CA ILE A 359 -8.47 -4.20 10.63
C ILE A 359 -7.34 -3.26 10.99
N ILE A 360 -6.13 -3.63 10.58
CA ILE A 360 -4.89 -2.92 10.86
C ILE A 360 -4.28 -2.44 9.54
N SER A 361 -4.31 -1.13 9.30
CA SER A 361 -3.56 -0.51 8.20
C SER A 361 -2.11 -0.31 8.63
N ILE A 362 -1.17 -0.84 7.85
CA ILE A 362 0.27 -0.75 8.13
C ILE A 362 0.92 0.48 7.52
N ALA A 363 0.31 1.09 6.50
CA ALA A 363 0.86 2.28 5.85
C ALA A 363 0.97 3.46 6.81
N ASN A 364 1.99 4.27 6.62
CA ASN A 364 2.13 5.54 7.28
C ASN A 364 1.47 6.64 6.43
N ASP A 365 0.35 7.20 6.88
CA ASP A 365 -0.45 8.21 6.18
C ASP A 365 0.35 9.49 5.81
N SER A 366 1.49 9.72 6.46
CA SER A 366 2.35 10.88 6.20
C SER A 366 3.38 10.64 5.09
N TRP A 367 3.49 9.41 4.56
CA TRP A 367 4.46 9.03 3.53
C TRP A 367 3.80 8.91 2.16
N GLU A 368 4.58 9.11 1.10
CA GLU A 368 4.18 8.82 -0.27
C GLU A 368 4.04 7.30 -0.47
N LEU A 369 3.22 6.88 -1.43
CA LEU A 369 2.94 5.47 -1.70
C LEU A 369 4.24 4.68 -1.97
N ALA A 370 5.13 5.22 -2.79
CA ALA A 370 6.41 4.56 -3.12
C ALA A 370 7.24 4.22 -1.88
N LYS A 371 7.28 5.12 -0.88
CA LYS A 371 8.00 4.89 0.37
C LYS A 371 7.31 3.87 1.27
N ASN A 372 5.98 3.85 1.28
CA ASN A 372 5.23 2.82 2.01
C ASN A 372 5.45 1.43 1.40
N ILE A 373 5.55 1.34 0.07
CA ILE A 373 5.87 0.11 -0.65
C ILE A 373 7.30 -0.34 -0.34
N GLU A 374 8.29 0.56 -0.45
CA GLU A 374 9.70 0.28 -0.17
C GLU A 374 9.93 -0.28 1.25
N LEU A 375 9.26 0.31 2.24
CA LEU A 375 9.37 -0.09 3.64
C LEU A 375 8.28 -1.06 4.09
N GLY A 376 7.47 -1.58 3.18
CA GLY A 376 6.29 -2.38 3.49
C GLY A 376 6.59 -3.61 4.33
N THR A 377 7.66 -4.33 4.02
CA THR A 377 8.12 -5.50 4.81
C THR A 377 8.42 -5.13 6.27
N GLU A 378 9.08 -3.98 6.51
CA GLU A 378 9.39 -3.52 7.87
C GLU A 378 8.12 -3.08 8.60
N LEU A 379 7.24 -2.35 7.92
CA LEU A 379 5.96 -1.90 8.47
C LEU A 379 5.09 -3.09 8.87
N PHE A 380 4.98 -4.09 7.99
CA PHE A 380 4.22 -5.31 8.24
C PHE A 380 4.79 -6.10 9.43
N ARG A 381 6.11 -6.30 9.49
CA ARG A 381 6.78 -6.95 10.62
C ARG A 381 6.48 -6.25 11.94
N ASN A 382 6.55 -4.91 11.96
CA ASN A 382 6.27 -4.13 13.16
C ASN A 382 4.80 -4.22 13.58
N ALA A 383 3.87 -4.25 12.62
CA ALA A 383 2.44 -4.44 12.89
C ALA A 383 2.17 -5.83 13.50
N CYS A 384 2.75 -6.89 12.92
CA CYS A 384 2.65 -8.26 13.45
C CYS A 384 3.25 -8.34 14.87
N ARG A 385 4.41 -7.71 15.11
CA ARG A 385 5.07 -7.68 16.44
C ARG A 385 4.17 -7.02 17.47
N ASN A 386 3.63 -5.85 17.17
CA ASN A 386 2.76 -5.12 18.08
C ASN A 386 1.47 -5.91 18.38
N LEU A 387 0.89 -6.54 17.37
CA LEU A 387 -0.30 -7.37 17.52
C LEU A 387 -0.05 -8.58 18.40
N LEU A 388 1.00 -9.37 18.14
CA LEU A 388 1.35 -10.54 18.92
C LEU A 388 1.73 -10.21 20.36
N GLN A 389 2.43 -9.08 20.58
CA GLN A 389 2.71 -8.59 21.93
C GLN A 389 1.42 -8.24 22.68
N SER A 390 0.46 -7.57 22.02
CA SER A 390 -0.83 -7.24 22.65
C SER A 390 -1.66 -8.48 22.99
N LEU A 391 -1.57 -9.52 22.17
CA LEU A 391 -2.26 -10.79 22.39
C LEU A 391 -1.63 -11.63 23.51
N LYS A 392 -0.29 -11.64 23.60
CA LYS A 392 0.45 -12.40 24.61
C LYS A 392 0.38 -11.82 26.01
N TYR A 393 0.60 -10.52 26.14
CA TYR A 393 0.69 -9.86 27.45
C TYR A 393 -0.63 -9.33 27.95
N GLY A 394 -1.71 -9.58 27.18
CA GLY A 394 -2.98 -8.94 27.35
C GLY A 394 -2.81 -7.44 27.17
N ASN A 395 -3.72 -6.76 26.49
CA ASN A 395 -3.92 -5.38 26.89
C ASN A 395 -4.16 -5.49 28.39
N SER A 396 -3.17 -5.16 29.25
CA SER A 396 -3.46 -4.75 30.62
C SER A 396 -4.73 -3.93 30.49
N PRO A 397 -5.86 -4.28 31.13
CA PRO A 397 -7.06 -3.54 30.86
C PRO A 397 -6.76 -2.09 31.19
N GLU A 398 -6.29 -1.32 30.21
CA GLU A 398 -6.45 0.11 30.25
C GLU A 398 -7.96 0.23 30.33
N CYS A 399 -8.43 0.40 31.58
CA CYS A 399 -9.82 0.66 31.93
C CYS A 399 -10.45 1.41 30.75
N PRO A 400 -11.64 1.01 30.23
CA PRO A 400 -12.30 1.68 29.11
C PRO A 400 -12.32 3.21 29.28
N ILE A 401 -12.31 3.68 30.54
CA ILE A 401 -12.16 5.07 30.96
C ILE A 401 -10.79 5.64 30.55
N VAL A 402 -9.68 4.87 30.65
CA VAL A 402 -8.32 5.33 30.30
C VAL A 402 -8.16 5.34 28.77
N LYS A 403 -8.74 4.36 28.06
CA LYS A 403 -8.78 4.34 26.58
C LYS A 403 -9.59 5.53 26.04
N GLN A 404 -10.76 5.82 26.60
CA GLN A 404 -11.56 7.02 26.25
C GLN A 404 -10.85 8.32 26.63
N ALA A 405 -10.16 8.36 27.79
CA ALA A 405 -9.40 9.53 28.23
C ALA A 405 -8.18 9.76 27.31
N ARG A 406 -7.50 8.70 26.85
CA ARG A 406 -6.40 8.76 25.87
C ARG A 406 -6.89 9.25 24.51
N PHE A 407 -8.02 8.72 23.99
CA PHE A 407 -8.66 9.22 22.77
C PHE A 407 -9.12 10.68 22.89
N LYS A 408 -9.76 11.06 24.02
CA LYS A 408 -10.12 12.46 24.30
C LYS A 408 -8.90 13.36 24.42
N ARG A 409 -7.77 12.91 25.06
CA ARG A 409 -6.50 13.64 25.10
C ARG A 409 -5.87 13.81 23.72
N ILE A 410 -5.81 12.76 22.92
CA ILE A 410 -5.28 12.81 21.53
C ILE A 410 -6.15 13.74 20.66
N ARG A 411 -7.47 13.69 20.81
CA ARG A 411 -8.39 14.57 20.08
C ARG A 411 -8.28 16.03 20.53
N ARG A 412 -8.05 16.29 21.83
CA ARG A 412 -7.75 17.62 22.37
C ARG A 412 -6.37 18.12 21.91
N LEU A 413 -5.33 17.28 21.95
CA LEU A 413 -4.00 17.60 21.42
C LEU A 413 -4.04 17.90 19.92
N LYS A 414 -4.73 17.08 19.11
CA LYS A 414 -4.93 17.35 17.67
C LYS A 414 -5.68 18.68 17.43
N LYS A 415 -6.62 19.05 18.30
CA LYS A 415 -7.35 20.33 18.22
C LYS A 415 -6.45 21.52 18.62
N LEU A 416 -5.62 21.36 19.67
CA LEU A 416 -4.62 22.33 20.12
C LEU A 416 -3.49 22.55 19.08
N LEU A 417 -3.08 21.50 18.38
CA LEU A 417 -2.02 21.54 17.37
C LEU A 417 -2.54 21.96 15.97
N ARG A 418 -3.86 22.17 15.82
CA ARG A 418 -4.49 22.61 14.57
C ARG A 418 -3.97 23.95 14.03
N PRO A 419 -3.69 24.97 14.88
CA PRO A 419 -3.17 26.26 14.42
C PRO A 419 -1.67 26.26 14.10
N LEU A 420 -0.94 25.17 14.28
CA LEU A 420 0.49 25.14 13.97
C LEU A 420 0.77 24.98 12.47
N PRO A 421 1.85 25.56 11.93
CA PRO A 421 2.23 25.39 10.56
C PRO A 421 2.54 23.92 10.25
N ARG A 422 1.96 23.43 9.15
CA ARG A 422 2.20 22.09 8.58
C ARG A 422 2.73 22.26 7.18
N ARG A 423 3.40 21.24 6.65
CA ARG A 423 3.90 21.25 5.28
C ARG A 423 2.80 21.59 4.27
N SER A 424 1.56 21.13 4.48
CA SER A 424 0.40 21.37 3.62
C SER A 424 -0.26 22.75 3.76
N ASN A 425 -0.02 23.50 4.86
CA ASN A 425 -0.73 24.76 5.13
C ASN A 425 0.20 25.96 5.41
N ILE A 426 1.51 25.82 5.21
CA ILE A 426 2.50 26.87 5.50
C ILE A 426 2.22 28.19 4.78
N HIS A 427 1.65 28.12 3.58
CA HIS A 427 1.26 29.28 2.76
C HIS A 427 0.15 30.14 3.39
N ARG A 428 -0.58 29.62 4.40
CA ARG A 428 -1.63 30.36 5.11
C ARG A 428 -1.10 31.27 6.22
N TYR A 429 0.20 31.15 6.58
CA TYR A 429 0.81 31.97 7.62
C TYR A 429 1.43 33.23 7.03
N PRO A 430 1.05 34.44 7.51
CA PRO A 430 1.36 35.72 6.84
C PRO A 430 2.83 35.92 6.50
N VAL A 431 3.74 35.57 7.41
CA VAL A 431 5.20 35.73 7.22
C VAL A 431 5.81 34.49 6.59
N LEU A 432 5.40 33.27 7.03
CA LEU A 432 5.97 32.01 6.55
C LEU A 432 5.62 31.71 5.09
N LYS A 433 4.53 32.29 4.55
CA LYS A 433 4.16 32.14 3.15
C LYS A 433 5.24 32.59 2.16
N TRP A 434 6.03 33.60 2.53
CA TRP A 434 7.12 34.11 1.69
C TRP A 434 8.27 33.12 1.54
N PHE A 435 8.37 32.18 2.46
CA PHE A 435 9.42 31.15 2.53
C PHE A 435 8.89 29.74 2.31
N ALA A 436 7.64 29.62 1.86
CA ALA A 436 6.95 28.32 1.74
C ALA A 436 7.70 27.33 0.84
N ASP A 437 8.22 27.78 -0.31
CA ASP A 437 8.95 26.92 -1.26
C ASP A 437 10.24 26.37 -0.66
N THR A 438 10.96 27.22 0.08
CA THR A 438 12.20 26.80 0.79
C THR A 438 11.88 25.81 1.91
N ALA A 439 10.83 26.08 2.69
CA ALA A 439 10.39 25.22 3.77
C ALA A 439 9.88 23.87 3.25
N TYR A 440 9.19 23.86 2.11
CA TYR A 440 8.67 22.65 1.48
C TYR A 440 9.77 21.68 1.05
N LYS A 441 10.88 22.21 0.52
CA LYS A 441 12.03 21.41 0.06
C LYS A 441 12.89 20.83 1.18
N LYS A 442 12.79 21.33 2.42
CA LYS A 442 13.65 20.93 3.54
C LYS A 442 12.90 20.00 4.52
N SER A 443 13.10 18.69 4.37
CA SER A 443 12.42 17.66 5.17
C SER A 443 12.68 17.76 6.69
N PHE A 444 13.87 18.21 7.11
CA PHE A 444 14.21 18.32 8.53
C PHE A 444 13.36 19.32 9.30
N LEU A 445 12.83 20.36 8.63
CA LEU A 445 11.93 21.35 9.25
C LEU A 445 10.62 20.73 9.76
N TRP A 446 10.24 19.58 9.22
CA TRP A 446 9.00 18.85 9.54
C TRP A 446 9.25 17.59 10.35
N SER A 447 10.51 17.29 10.69
CA SER A 447 10.91 16.07 11.36
C SER A 447 10.71 16.16 12.88
N PHE A 448 9.91 15.27 13.44
CA PHE A 448 9.74 15.09 14.89
C PHE A 448 10.72 14.04 15.47
N LYS A 449 11.90 13.88 14.87
CA LYS A 449 12.96 12.98 15.37
C LYS A 449 14.02 13.75 16.18
N GLY A 450 14.57 13.08 17.19
CA GLY A 450 15.59 13.50 18.17
C GLY A 450 16.29 14.86 18.00
N ALA A 451 17.24 15.00 17.08
CA ALA A 451 18.03 16.22 16.95
C ALA A 451 17.23 17.48 16.55
N PRO A 452 16.35 17.47 15.52
CA PRO A 452 15.51 18.62 15.20
C PRO A 452 14.58 19.08 16.33
N ILE A 453 14.10 18.17 17.19
CA ILE A 453 13.29 18.51 18.37
C ILE A 453 14.16 19.22 19.41
N GLN A 454 15.34 18.69 19.71
CA GLN A 454 16.23 19.29 20.69
C GLN A 454 16.67 20.70 20.29
N SER A 455 17.01 20.88 19.00
CA SER A 455 17.30 22.22 18.45
C SER A 455 16.10 23.15 18.55
N ALA A 456 14.88 22.67 18.25
CA ALA A 456 13.67 23.48 18.33
C ALA A 456 13.34 23.89 19.77
N LEU A 457 13.51 23.00 20.75
CA LEU A 457 13.30 23.29 22.17
C LEU A 457 14.26 24.36 22.68
N PHE A 458 15.55 24.20 22.41
CA PHE A 458 16.55 25.18 22.85
C PHE A 458 16.34 26.56 22.21
N TRP A 459 16.38 26.61 20.88
CA TRP A 459 16.34 27.87 20.16
C TRP A 459 14.94 28.52 20.19
N GLY A 460 13.88 27.72 20.27
CA GLY A 460 12.51 28.23 20.40
C GLY A 460 12.29 28.95 21.72
N ILE A 461 12.77 28.40 22.83
CA ILE A 461 12.70 29.06 24.13
C ILE A 461 13.62 30.28 24.15
N TRP A 462 14.84 30.18 23.66
CA TRP A 462 15.76 31.29 23.60
C TRP A 462 15.16 32.51 22.84
N ILE A 463 14.58 32.27 21.64
CA ILE A 463 13.95 33.33 20.86
C ILE A 463 12.72 33.91 21.58
N SER A 464 11.94 33.07 22.30
CA SER A 464 10.73 33.54 22.98
C SER A 464 11.01 34.45 24.17
N MET A 465 12.24 34.43 24.71
CA MET A 465 12.68 35.33 25.79
C MET A 465 13.26 36.67 25.27
N LEU A 466 13.45 36.80 23.95
CA LEU A 466 13.99 38.04 23.38
C LEU A 466 12.89 39.06 23.10
N PRO A 467 13.09 40.36 23.35
CA PRO A 467 12.11 41.41 23.08
C PRO A 467 12.10 41.84 21.61
N ILE A 468 11.89 40.86 20.69
CA ILE A 468 11.92 41.05 19.22
C ILE A 468 10.52 40.92 18.57
N VAL A 469 9.52 41.44 19.28
CA VAL A 469 8.12 41.41 18.81
C VAL A 469 7.99 42.04 17.43
N GLY A 470 7.20 41.44 16.57
CA GLY A 470 6.98 41.88 15.18
C GLY A 470 7.88 41.18 14.14
N ILE A 471 9.19 41.01 14.44
CA ILE A 471 10.11 40.28 13.53
C ILE A 471 10.36 38.83 13.99
N GLN A 472 9.82 38.43 15.13
CA GLN A 472 10.03 37.15 15.77
C GLN A 472 9.80 35.95 14.85
N MET A 473 8.75 35.97 14.03
CA MET A 473 8.44 34.87 13.11
C MET A 473 9.45 34.73 11.97
N MET A 474 10.06 35.84 11.50
CA MET A 474 11.16 35.78 10.53
C MET A 474 12.41 35.16 11.18
N VAL A 475 12.77 35.61 12.39
CA VAL A 475 13.91 35.08 13.13
C VAL A 475 13.74 33.58 13.37
N VAL A 476 12.56 33.13 13.80
CA VAL A 476 12.21 31.72 13.98
C VAL A 476 12.46 30.90 12.70
N PHE A 477 12.02 31.40 11.56
CA PHE A 477 12.21 30.71 10.28
C PHE A 477 13.71 30.57 9.94
N PHE A 478 14.46 31.69 9.96
CA PHE A 478 15.88 31.65 9.61
C PHE A 478 16.71 30.81 10.60
N VAL A 479 16.43 30.92 11.91
CA VAL A 479 17.10 30.10 12.91
C VAL A 479 16.75 28.61 12.70
N SER A 480 15.49 28.27 12.39
CA SER A 480 15.11 26.88 12.12
C SER A 480 15.86 26.27 10.94
N LEU A 481 16.19 27.06 9.91
CA LEU A 481 17.02 26.64 8.78
C LEU A 481 18.49 26.43 9.17
N LEU A 482 19.07 27.39 9.92
CA LEU A 482 20.47 27.37 10.32
C LEU A 482 20.79 26.17 11.24
N VAL A 483 19.96 25.97 12.27
CA VAL A 483 20.21 24.95 13.30
C VAL A 483 19.46 23.64 13.04
N ARG A 484 18.84 23.49 11.88
CA ARG A 484 18.05 22.33 11.46
C ARG A 484 16.96 21.94 12.48
N ALA A 485 16.24 22.93 13.02
CA ALA A 485 15.19 22.74 14.01
C ALA A 485 13.83 22.42 13.39
N ASN A 486 12.94 21.74 14.15
CA ASN A 486 11.56 21.49 13.76
C ASN A 486 10.74 22.80 13.75
N LEU A 487 10.28 23.24 12.59
CA LEU A 487 9.57 24.52 12.42
C LEU A 487 8.22 24.59 13.17
N PRO A 488 7.32 23.60 13.12
CA PRO A 488 6.09 23.62 13.92
C PRO A 488 6.35 23.80 15.41
N LEU A 489 7.35 23.13 15.95
CA LEU A 489 7.65 23.16 17.37
C LEU A 489 8.26 24.52 17.79
N ILE A 490 9.23 25.03 17.02
CA ILE A 490 9.84 26.33 17.33
C ILE A 490 8.82 27.48 17.24
N VAL A 491 7.86 27.40 16.30
CA VAL A 491 6.73 28.34 16.18
C VAL A 491 5.79 28.23 17.37
N ALA A 492 5.48 27.00 17.82
CA ALA A 492 4.61 26.79 18.99
C ALA A 492 5.18 27.42 20.27
N LEU A 493 6.51 27.37 20.43
CA LEU A 493 7.19 27.93 21.60
C LEU A 493 7.14 29.46 21.64
N GLN A 494 6.85 30.14 20.53
CA GLN A 494 6.66 31.59 20.53
C GLN A 494 5.40 32.04 21.27
N TRP A 495 4.47 31.12 21.56
CA TRP A 495 3.30 31.43 22.38
C TRP A 495 3.63 31.62 23.86
N ILE A 496 4.87 31.31 24.31
CA ILE A 496 5.36 31.61 25.64
C ILE A 496 5.37 33.12 25.88
N SER A 497 5.81 33.89 24.86
CA SER A 497 5.76 35.36 24.87
C SER A 497 4.47 35.88 24.23
N ASN A 498 3.35 35.72 24.88
CA ASN A 498 2.06 36.29 24.48
C ASN A 498 1.79 37.62 25.23
N PRO A 499 0.77 38.42 24.82
CA PRO A 499 0.46 39.72 25.44
C PRO A 499 0.32 39.69 26.97
N PHE A 500 -0.11 38.57 27.56
CA PHE A 500 -0.25 38.45 29.03
C PHE A 500 1.06 38.11 29.73
N THR A 501 1.97 37.40 29.08
CA THR A 501 3.23 36.94 29.66
C THR A 501 4.42 37.85 29.33
N MET A 502 4.33 38.64 28.26
CA MET A 502 5.39 39.54 27.81
C MET A 502 5.81 40.52 28.90
N GLY A 503 4.85 41.14 29.60
CA GLY A 503 5.14 42.10 30.67
C GLY A 503 6.04 41.51 31.76
N PRO A 504 5.65 40.46 32.45
CA PRO A 504 6.46 39.76 33.44
C PRO A 504 7.81 39.27 32.93
N ILE A 505 7.83 38.68 31.70
CA ILE A 505 9.05 38.16 31.09
C ILE A 505 10.06 39.30 30.86
N TYR A 506 9.65 40.36 30.16
CA TYR A 506 10.55 41.47 29.81
C TYR A 506 10.99 42.28 31.03
N PHE A 507 10.16 42.33 32.07
CA PHE A 507 10.58 42.91 33.34
C PHE A 507 11.71 42.08 34.02
N ALA A 508 11.57 40.74 34.00
CA ALA A 508 12.61 39.85 34.49
C ALA A 508 13.91 39.96 33.68
N ASP A 509 13.76 39.98 32.32
CA ASP A 509 14.87 40.18 31.41
C ASP A 509 15.62 41.48 31.69
N TYR A 510 14.89 42.59 31.89
CA TYR A 510 15.48 43.88 32.22
C TYR A 510 16.26 43.84 33.55
N LYS A 511 15.69 43.28 34.59
CA LYS A 511 16.34 43.17 35.92
C LYS A 511 17.62 42.33 35.87
N ILE A 512 17.57 41.20 35.17
CA ILE A 512 18.75 40.34 35.01
C ILE A 512 19.79 41.01 34.13
N GLY A 513 19.40 41.67 33.03
CA GLY A 513 20.33 42.39 32.17
C GLY A 513 21.03 43.55 32.89
N MET A 514 20.29 44.31 33.68
CA MET A 514 20.88 45.38 34.54
C MET A 514 21.87 44.80 35.55
N THR A 515 21.55 43.65 36.14
CA THR A 515 22.49 42.98 37.07
C THR A 515 23.75 42.52 36.34
N MET A 516 23.61 42.00 35.11
CA MET A 516 24.72 41.61 34.25
C MET A 516 25.59 42.80 33.85
N PHE A 517 25.00 43.93 33.47
CA PHE A 517 25.77 45.15 33.18
C PHE A 517 26.56 45.61 34.39
N LYS A 518 25.96 45.58 35.59
CA LYS A 518 26.66 45.91 36.83
C LYS A 518 27.83 44.95 37.11
N LEU A 519 27.66 43.66 36.90
CA LEU A 519 28.72 42.65 37.05
C LEU A 519 29.87 42.85 36.04
N LEU A 520 29.55 43.32 34.84
CA LEU A 520 30.53 43.63 33.78
C LEU A 520 31.18 45.01 33.93
N GLY A 521 30.86 45.77 35.00
CA GLY A 521 31.39 47.10 35.23
C GLY A 521 30.82 48.18 34.30
N ILE A 522 29.74 47.90 33.59
CA ILE A 522 29.10 48.83 32.66
C ILE A 522 28.05 49.64 33.41
N ASN A 523 28.31 50.97 33.52
CA ASN A 523 27.38 51.91 34.15
C ASN A 523 26.23 52.22 33.15
N TYR A 524 25.13 51.46 33.20
CA TYR A 524 23.98 51.68 32.35
C TYR A 524 22.86 52.44 33.09
N PRO A 525 22.27 53.52 32.53
CA PRO A 525 21.27 54.32 33.21
C PRO A 525 20.00 53.50 33.49
N GLN A 526 19.53 53.58 34.74
CA GLN A 526 18.25 52.92 35.10
C GLN A 526 17.06 53.69 34.54
N ASN A 527 16.18 52.98 33.86
CA ASN A 527 14.94 53.61 33.38
C ASN A 527 13.95 53.78 34.53
N LYS A 528 13.56 55.03 34.81
CA LYS A 528 12.63 55.37 35.89
C LYS A 528 11.25 54.78 35.70
N LEU A 529 10.77 54.55 34.46
CA LEU A 529 9.48 53.94 34.14
C LEU A 529 9.32 52.49 34.64
N LEU A 530 10.41 51.78 34.85
CA LEU A 530 10.42 50.42 35.38
C LEU A 530 10.78 50.34 36.89
N SER A 531 10.83 51.50 37.56
CA SER A 531 10.96 51.56 39.00
C SER A 531 9.60 51.47 39.69
N ALA A 532 9.57 50.81 40.86
CA ALA A 532 8.36 50.70 41.69
C ALA A 532 7.85 52.05 42.24
N GLN A 533 8.59 53.12 42.05
CA GLN A 533 8.30 54.48 42.54
C GLN A 533 7.94 55.45 41.41
N TYR A 534 7.58 54.96 40.22
CA TYR A 534 7.17 55.82 39.09
C TYR A 534 5.77 56.40 39.35
N ASP A 535 5.70 57.72 39.30
CA ASP A 535 4.40 58.41 39.38
C ASP A 535 3.69 58.44 38.02
N TRP A 536 2.66 57.64 37.85
CA TRP A 536 1.91 57.51 36.61
C TRP A 536 1.15 58.78 36.20
N SER A 537 1.01 59.80 37.12
CA SER A 537 0.42 61.08 36.79
C SER A 537 1.27 61.93 35.88
N GLU A 538 2.61 61.72 35.88
CA GLU A 538 3.60 62.40 35.00
C GLU A 538 3.84 61.72 33.65
N PHE A 539 3.06 60.66 33.33
CA PHE A 539 3.26 59.92 32.09
C PHE A 539 3.03 60.77 30.83
N SER A 540 4.06 60.91 30.01
CA SER A 540 4.04 61.62 28.74
C SER A 540 4.41 60.69 27.59
N PHE A 541 3.82 60.89 26.42
CA PHE A 541 4.16 60.15 25.20
C PHE A 541 5.65 60.19 24.83
N LYS A 542 6.37 61.27 25.23
CA LYS A 542 7.83 61.38 25.07
C LYS A 542 8.61 60.36 25.94
N GLU A 543 8.05 59.89 27.01
CA GLU A 543 8.69 58.87 27.85
C GLU A 543 8.62 57.47 27.28
N VAL A 544 7.67 57.22 26.39
CA VAL A 544 7.59 55.94 25.62
C VAL A 544 8.87 55.74 24.79
N PHE A 545 9.45 56.83 24.23
CA PHE A 545 10.72 56.74 23.51
C PHE A 545 11.92 56.37 24.41
N LYS A 546 11.86 56.66 25.70
CA LYS A 546 12.89 56.24 26.67
C LYS A 546 12.82 54.74 26.94
N LEU A 547 11.75 54.01 26.57
CA LEU A 547 11.70 52.56 26.62
C LEU A 547 12.70 51.90 25.65
N ILE A 548 13.18 52.64 24.62
CA ILE A 548 14.27 52.16 23.75
C ILE A 548 15.51 51.86 24.56
N ASP A 549 15.80 52.68 25.58
CA ASP A 549 16.97 52.49 26.49
C ASP A 549 16.84 51.23 27.35
N THR A 550 15.66 50.61 27.43
CA THR A 550 15.49 49.35 28.14
C THR A 550 15.83 48.13 27.27
N PHE A 551 15.93 48.31 25.95
CA PHE A 551 16.15 47.23 25.01
C PHE A 551 17.48 46.47 25.18
N PRO A 552 18.65 47.14 25.30
CA PRO A 552 19.93 46.44 25.53
C PRO A 552 19.96 45.57 26.78
N PRO A 553 19.56 46.04 27.98
CA PRO A 553 19.49 45.16 29.15
C PRO A 553 18.47 44.03 28.99
N MET A 554 17.31 44.26 28.36
CA MET A 554 16.33 43.21 28.07
C MET A 554 16.88 42.14 27.12
N MET A 555 17.62 42.54 26.08
CA MET A 555 18.26 41.61 25.15
C MET A 555 19.30 40.73 25.85
N LEU A 556 20.12 41.33 26.73
CA LEU A 556 21.12 40.59 27.48
C LEU A 556 20.47 39.63 28.50
N GLY A 557 19.52 40.12 29.30
CA GLY A 557 18.81 39.31 30.30
C GLY A 557 17.97 38.20 29.67
N GLY A 558 17.24 38.50 28.59
CA GLY A 558 16.48 37.52 27.84
C GLY A 558 17.37 36.43 27.20
N SER A 559 18.58 36.83 26.74
CA SER A 559 19.56 35.83 26.27
C SER A 559 20.02 34.90 27.38
N VAL A 560 20.30 35.42 28.58
CA VAL A 560 20.72 34.62 29.74
C VAL A 560 19.60 33.67 30.17
N LEU A 561 18.38 34.17 30.35
CA LEU A 561 17.22 33.35 30.70
C LEU A 561 16.89 32.33 29.62
N GLY A 562 16.95 32.74 28.37
CA GLY A 562 16.68 31.86 27.23
C GLY A 562 17.66 30.69 27.14
N VAL A 563 18.96 30.93 27.39
CA VAL A 563 19.95 29.85 27.45
C VAL A 563 19.66 28.92 28.65
N PHE A 564 19.40 29.49 29.82
CA PHE A 564 19.11 28.68 31.02
C PHE A 564 17.89 27.77 30.82
N PHE A 565 16.74 28.33 30.43
CA PHE A 565 15.53 27.56 30.23
C PHE A 565 15.61 26.65 29.00
N GLY A 566 16.33 27.05 27.96
CA GLY A 566 16.57 26.23 26.77
C GLY A 566 17.36 24.96 27.11
N VAL A 567 18.48 25.09 27.84
CA VAL A 567 19.27 23.95 28.31
C VAL A 567 18.47 23.05 29.25
N PHE A 568 17.75 23.65 30.21
CA PHE A 568 16.90 22.91 31.14
C PHE A 568 15.83 22.08 30.41
N THR A 569 15.17 22.66 29.44
CA THR A 569 14.10 21.96 28.67
C THR A 569 14.68 20.84 27.82
N VAL A 570 15.82 21.02 27.18
CA VAL A 570 16.50 19.95 26.43
C VAL A 570 16.94 18.82 27.37
N PHE A 571 17.45 19.16 28.57
CA PHE A 571 17.80 18.17 29.58
C PHE A 571 16.58 17.34 30.02
N LEU A 572 15.47 18.02 30.34
CA LEU A 572 14.21 17.38 30.72
C LEU A 572 13.68 16.46 29.59
N TYR A 573 13.74 16.93 28.35
CA TYR A 573 13.37 16.12 27.18
C TYR A 573 14.25 14.87 27.08
N LYS A 574 15.55 14.95 27.28
CA LYS A 574 16.46 13.80 27.28
C LYS A 574 16.11 12.76 28.35
N ILE A 575 15.81 13.23 29.58
CA ILE A 575 15.38 12.35 30.67
C ILE A 575 14.06 11.66 30.30
N LEU A 576 13.04 12.42 29.92
CA LEU A 576 11.73 11.88 29.57
C LEU A 576 11.82 10.91 28.37
N SER A 577 12.65 11.20 27.37
CA SER A 577 12.84 10.34 26.21
C SER A 577 13.53 9.01 26.54
N LYS A 578 14.33 8.94 27.62
CA LYS A 578 14.88 7.69 28.16
C LYS A 578 13.81 6.83 28.85
N PHE A 579 12.94 7.47 29.64
CA PHE A 579 11.84 6.75 30.33
C PHE A 579 10.77 6.21 29.38
N TYR A 580 10.62 6.80 28.19
CA TYR A 580 9.67 6.32 27.16
C TYR A 580 10.26 5.30 26.17
N LYS A 581 11.57 5.02 26.23
CA LYS A 581 12.24 4.01 25.40
C LYS A 581 12.42 2.66 26.12
N ASN A 582 12.23 2.63 27.41
CA ASN A 582 12.10 1.43 28.23
C ASN A 582 10.61 1.16 28.51
#